data_b7680d062841c02121911b4a3941af9c
#
_entry.id   b7680d062841c02121911b4a3941af9c
#
_cell.length_a   1.000
_cell.length_b   1.000
_cell.length_c   1.000
_cell.angle_alpha   90.00
_cell.angle_beta   90.00
_cell.angle_gamma   90.00
#
_symmetry.space_group_name_H-M   'P 1'
#
loop_
_entity.id
_entity.type
_entity.pdbx_description
1 polymer ?
#
loop_
_entity_poly.entity_id
_entity_poly.type
_entity_poly.pdbx_seq_one_letter_code
_entity_poly.pdbx_strand_id
1 'polypeptide(L)'
;MEVWSPMPVKANPFIAPNKAHTKLSDVLAKHKSQQNWTEVVVHDHLFHGEYISMASGAKTPRRFHQDHRVWWVVQDGQIRFTIEGQEPFVASKGFMVQVPKRLVYSLETVGDRPSLRFEVTNPQAHVMYPADETPTPVPGVKYEKARVAVAKGSYDDANVPYIDYNLTIAGTQKPKRNPTQFIGDAHDGRYVNVGIVNIIRGDPKTQKPAQPGDRGHYHLTGPEAWFVLEGQNEFLVGDLPEFVASQGDIVYAPAQTWHRPRHVGNGMATRLAIVGYANSHVYSAEGPTGQ
;
A
#
# COMPACT_ATOMS: atom_id res chain seq x y z
N MET A 1 -10.24 8.30 26.90
CA MET A 1 -9.88 9.64 27.47
C MET A 1 -10.53 10.67 26.59
N GLU A 2 -11.31 11.58 27.16
CA GLU A 2 -11.85 12.73 26.44
C GLU A 2 -10.81 13.85 26.41
N VAL A 3 -10.63 14.47 25.26
CA VAL A 3 -9.65 15.54 25.04
C VAL A 3 -10.23 16.61 24.13
N TRP A 4 -9.70 17.81 24.23
CA TRP A 4 -9.95 18.84 23.23
C TRP A 4 -9.05 18.58 22.02
N SER A 5 -9.64 18.39 20.86
CA SER A 5 -8.94 18.18 19.60
C SER A 5 -9.31 19.26 18.60
N PRO A 6 -8.36 19.75 17.78
CA PRO A 6 -8.72 20.56 16.62
C PRO A 6 -9.66 19.74 15.72
N MET A 7 -10.84 20.31 15.45
CA MET A 7 -11.81 19.68 14.56
C MET A 7 -11.58 20.16 13.13
N PRO A 8 -11.60 19.26 12.12
CA PRO A 8 -11.54 19.70 10.75
C PRO A 8 -12.80 20.52 10.43
N VAL A 9 -12.59 21.75 10.02
CA VAL A 9 -13.68 22.68 9.63
C VAL A 9 -14.15 22.37 8.21
N LYS A 10 -13.24 21.80 7.40
CA LYS A 10 -13.45 21.44 6.01
C LYS A 10 -12.48 20.33 5.65
N ALA A 11 -12.91 19.40 4.80
CA ALA A 11 -12.02 18.39 4.25
C ALA A 11 -10.82 19.05 3.55
N ASN A 12 -9.62 18.54 3.80
CA ASN A 12 -8.43 18.99 3.09
C ASN A 12 -8.57 18.70 1.59
N PRO A 13 -8.08 19.58 0.73
CA PRO A 13 -8.19 19.40 -0.71
C PRO A 13 -7.38 18.18 -1.16
N PHE A 14 -7.88 17.49 -2.17
CA PHE A 14 -7.11 16.48 -2.88
C PHE A 14 -6.14 17.18 -3.84
N ILE A 15 -4.85 16.93 -3.66
CA ILE A 15 -3.79 17.44 -4.54
C ILE A 15 -3.43 16.33 -5.53
N ALA A 16 -3.49 16.61 -6.83
CA ALA A 16 -3.15 15.62 -7.85
C ALA A 16 -1.76 14.99 -7.60
N PRO A 17 -1.62 13.66 -7.80
CA PRO A 17 -2.55 12.73 -8.41
C PRO A 17 -3.65 12.21 -7.48
N ASN A 18 -3.64 12.57 -6.19
CA ASN A 18 -4.52 12.03 -5.16
C ASN A 18 -6.00 12.30 -5.49
N LYS A 19 -6.81 11.26 -5.38
CA LYS A 19 -8.28 11.30 -5.50
C LYS A 19 -8.87 10.51 -4.35
N ALA A 20 -10.07 10.87 -3.92
CA ALA A 20 -10.78 10.06 -2.91
C ALA A 20 -10.96 8.61 -3.38
N HIS A 21 -11.22 8.40 -4.66
CA HIS A 21 -11.38 7.09 -5.26
C HIS A 21 -10.67 7.02 -6.61
N THR A 22 -9.69 6.13 -6.73
CA THR A 22 -9.06 5.75 -8.00
C THR A 22 -9.49 4.34 -8.35
N LYS A 23 -10.30 4.21 -9.39
CA LYS A 23 -10.74 2.91 -9.90
C LYS A 23 -9.65 2.25 -10.73
N LEU A 24 -9.32 1.00 -10.42
CA LEU A 24 -8.38 0.23 -11.24
C LEU A 24 -8.86 0.11 -12.69
N SER A 25 -10.17 -0.02 -12.92
CA SER A 25 -10.74 -0.07 -14.28
C SER A 25 -10.40 1.16 -15.13
N ASP A 26 -10.40 2.36 -14.51
CA ASP A 26 -10.08 3.60 -15.21
C ASP A 26 -8.58 3.69 -15.54
N VAL A 27 -7.73 3.24 -14.61
CA VAL A 27 -6.28 3.13 -14.85
C VAL A 27 -6.00 2.18 -16.00
N LEU A 28 -6.61 1.00 -16.00
CA LEU A 28 -6.43 0.02 -17.09
C LEU A 28 -6.95 0.53 -18.43
N ALA A 29 -8.09 1.24 -18.44
CA ALA A 29 -8.65 1.82 -19.65
C ALA A 29 -7.70 2.87 -20.28
N LYS A 30 -7.05 3.69 -19.46
CA LYS A 30 -6.06 4.68 -19.89
C LYS A 30 -4.85 4.03 -20.57
N HIS A 31 -4.45 2.84 -20.16
CA HIS A 31 -3.26 2.14 -20.65
C HIS A 31 -3.57 0.92 -21.53
N LYS A 32 -4.77 0.82 -22.07
CA LYS A 32 -5.30 -0.36 -22.80
C LYS A 32 -4.38 -0.92 -23.89
N SER A 33 -3.59 -0.08 -24.55
CA SER A 33 -2.69 -0.49 -25.64
C SER A 33 -1.23 -0.67 -25.21
N GLN A 34 -0.93 -0.52 -23.93
CA GLN A 34 0.42 -0.53 -23.41
C GLN A 34 0.67 -1.76 -22.53
N GLN A 35 1.81 -2.41 -22.69
CA GLN A 35 2.22 -3.52 -21.82
C GLN A 35 3.16 -3.06 -20.69
N ASN A 36 3.91 -1.98 -20.95
CA ASN A 36 4.81 -1.38 -19.96
C ASN A 36 4.34 0.05 -19.68
N TRP A 37 3.89 0.28 -18.45
CA TRP A 37 3.45 1.59 -18.01
C TRP A 37 3.50 1.73 -16.50
N THR A 38 3.52 2.95 -16.04
CA THR A 38 3.40 3.32 -14.63
C THR A 38 2.36 4.43 -14.50
N GLU A 39 1.51 4.34 -13.50
CA GLU A 39 0.50 5.34 -13.15
C GLU A 39 0.55 5.65 -11.67
N VAL A 40 1.00 6.86 -11.32
CA VAL A 40 1.01 7.35 -9.94
C VAL A 40 -0.42 7.68 -9.53
N VAL A 41 -0.89 7.11 -8.43
CA VAL A 41 -2.27 7.25 -7.95
C VAL A 41 -2.36 7.82 -6.54
N VAL A 42 -1.28 7.73 -5.76
CA VAL A 42 -1.13 8.40 -4.47
C VAL A 42 0.25 9.03 -4.40
N HIS A 43 0.32 10.28 -3.99
CA HIS A 43 1.58 10.96 -3.72
C HIS A 43 1.38 12.08 -2.70
N ASP A 44 1.97 11.92 -1.53
CA ASP A 44 1.97 12.92 -0.47
C ASP A 44 3.30 12.92 0.29
N HIS A 45 3.33 13.50 1.48
CA HIS A 45 4.56 13.59 2.27
C HIS A 45 4.96 12.28 2.99
N LEU A 46 4.07 11.26 3.04
CA LEU A 46 4.32 9.99 3.74
C LEU A 46 4.52 8.82 2.78
N PHE A 47 3.72 8.72 1.73
CA PHE A 47 3.81 7.61 0.80
C PHE A 47 3.55 7.99 -0.65
N HIS A 48 4.18 7.22 -1.51
CA HIS A 48 4.04 7.26 -2.96
C HIS A 48 3.54 5.90 -3.42
N GLY A 49 2.39 5.89 -4.09
CA GLY A 49 1.74 4.67 -4.56
C GLY A 49 1.47 4.73 -6.05
N GLU A 50 1.86 3.68 -6.76
CA GLU A 50 1.71 3.60 -8.21
C GLU A 50 1.34 2.20 -8.69
N TYR A 51 0.56 2.15 -9.78
CA TYR A 51 0.39 0.91 -10.54
C TYR A 51 1.49 0.79 -11.57
N ILE A 52 2.07 -0.40 -11.66
CA ILE A 52 3.12 -0.71 -12.63
C ILE A 52 2.75 -1.98 -13.39
N SER A 53 2.69 -1.87 -14.71
CA SER A 53 2.59 -3.00 -15.62
C SER A 53 3.93 -3.25 -16.29
N MET A 54 4.30 -4.51 -16.38
CA MET A 54 5.52 -4.95 -17.09
C MET A 54 5.17 -6.08 -18.04
N ALA A 55 5.66 -5.98 -19.28
CA ALA A 55 5.51 -7.01 -20.30
C ALA A 55 6.12 -8.35 -19.86
N SER A 56 5.63 -9.44 -20.43
CA SER A 56 6.21 -10.78 -20.24
C SER A 56 7.71 -10.75 -20.54
N GLY A 57 8.51 -11.38 -19.68
CA GLY A 57 9.98 -11.44 -19.78
C GLY A 57 10.70 -10.15 -19.38
N ALA A 58 9.99 -9.05 -19.12
CA ALA A 58 10.63 -7.81 -18.70
C ALA A 58 11.24 -7.96 -17.30
N LYS A 59 12.42 -7.35 -17.11
CA LYS A 59 13.17 -7.40 -15.84
C LYS A 59 13.55 -6.01 -15.39
N THR A 60 13.59 -5.81 -14.08
CA THR A 60 14.23 -4.63 -13.51
C THR A 60 15.73 -4.88 -13.29
N PRO A 61 16.59 -3.87 -13.39
CA PRO A 61 17.94 -3.98 -12.83
C PRO A 61 17.90 -4.33 -11.35
N ARG A 62 18.98 -4.89 -10.82
CA ARG A 62 19.19 -5.05 -9.39
C ARG A 62 19.28 -3.66 -8.75
N ARG A 63 18.51 -3.43 -7.70
CA ARG A 63 18.39 -2.11 -7.07
C ARG A 63 18.04 -2.24 -5.60
N PHE A 64 18.10 -1.13 -4.87
CA PHE A 64 17.72 -1.05 -3.47
C PHE A 64 17.29 0.37 -3.11
N HIS A 65 16.58 0.54 -2.03
CA HIS A 65 16.28 1.83 -1.43
C HIS A 65 17.20 2.05 -0.23
N GLN A 66 17.82 3.23 -0.14
CA GLN A 66 18.83 3.52 0.88
C GLN A 66 18.24 3.56 2.29
N ASP A 67 17.12 4.24 2.46
CA ASP A 67 16.59 4.58 3.77
C ASP A 67 15.15 4.12 4.00
N HIS A 68 14.51 3.55 2.97
CA HIS A 68 13.10 3.23 3.00
C HIS A 68 12.84 1.77 2.61
N ARG A 69 11.75 1.24 3.10
CA ARG A 69 11.15 -0.01 2.64
C ARG A 69 10.38 0.25 1.35
N VAL A 70 10.29 -0.74 0.50
CA VAL A 70 9.36 -0.82 -0.62
C VAL A 70 8.48 -2.05 -0.44
N TRP A 71 7.23 -1.96 -0.87
CA TRP A 71 6.33 -3.10 -0.85
C TRP A 71 5.34 -3.08 -2.01
N TRP A 72 4.80 -4.24 -2.31
CA TRP A 72 3.92 -4.47 -3.46
C TRP A 72 2.72 -5.31 -3.11
N VAL A 73 1.63 -5.09 -3.86
CA VAL A 73 0.53 -6.04 -4.01
C VAL A 73 0.48 -6.48 -5.46
N VAL A 74 0.61 -7.79 -5.72
CA VAL A 74 0.47 -8.32 -7.07
C VAL A 74 -1.01 -8.41 -7.44
N GLN A 75 -1.40 -7.74 -8.52
CA GLN A 75 -2.78 -7.65 -8.99
C GLN A 75 -3.11 -8.63 -10.10
N ASP A 76 -2.15 -8.88 -10.98
CA ASP A 76 -2.32 -9.80 -12.10
C ASP A 76 -0.97 -10.30 -12.64
N GLY A 77 -0.99 -11.42 -13.36
CA GLY A 77 0.21 -12.06 -13.87
C GLY A 77 1.06 -12.70 -12.78
N GLN A 78 2.33 -12.91 -13.11
CA GLN A 78 3.30 -13.53 -12.22
C GLN A 78 4.60 -12.74 -12.22
N ILE A 79 5.17 -12.54 -11.04
CA ILE A 79 6.41 -11.79 -10.85
C ILE A 79 7.37 -12.65 -10.04
N ARG A 80 8.55 -12.92 -10.61
CA ARG A 80 9.65 -13.48 -9.85
C ARG A 80 10.35 -12.38 -9.09
N PHE A 81 10.44 -12.53 -7.79
CA PHE A 81 11.25 -11.69 -6.91
C PHE A 81 12.55 -12.40 -6.60
N THR A 82 13.65 -11.69 -6.81
CA THR A 82 14.98 -12.08 -6.34
C THR A 82 15.42 -11.04 -5.34
N ILE A 83 15.49 -11.42 -4.06
CA ILE A 83 15.80 -10.54 -2.94
C ILE A 83 17.05 -11.07 -2.23
N GLU A 84 17.99 -10.21 -1.94
CA GLU A 84 19.22 -10.56 -1.24
C GLU A 84 18.92 -11.29 0.08
N GLY A 85 19.57 -12.45 0.27
CA GLY A 85 19.40 -13.28 1.45
C GLY A 85 18.09 -14.10 1.51
N GLN A 86 17.31 -14.10 0.42
CA GLN A 86 16.13 -14.94 0.27
C GLN A 86 16.24 -15.84 -0.95
N GLU A 87 15.64 -17.03 -0.89
CA GLU A 87 15.43 -17.84 -2.08
C GLU A 87 14.49 -17.12 -3.04
N PRO A 88 14.78 -17.09 -4.35
CA PRO A 88 13.86 -16.52 -5.33
C PRO A 88 12.49 -17.19 -5.29
N PHE A 89 11.44 -16.40 -5.38
CA PHE A 89 10.07 -16.90 -5.41
C PHE A 89 9.23 -16.22 -6.49
N VAL A 90 8.15 -16.87 -6.89
CA VAL A 90 7.17 -16.32 -7.83
C VAL A 90 5.92 -15.92 -7.08
N ALA A 91 5.57 -14.64 -7.18
CA ALA A 91 4.36 -14.07 -6.63
C ALA A 91 3.30 -13.93 -7.71
N SER A 92 2.06 -14.25 -7.39
CA SER A 92 0.88 -14.09 -8.24
C SER A 92 -0.16 -13.21 -7.56
N LYS A 93 -1.33 -13.06 -8.18
CA LYS A 93 -2.43 -12.24 -7.63
C LYS A 93 -2.72 -12.58 -6.16
N GLY A 94 -2.73 -11.56 -5.32
CA GLY A 94 -2.96 -11.67 -3.87
C GLY A 94 -1.68 -11.74 -3.04
N PHE A 95 -0.51 -11.89 -3.66
CA PHE A 95 0.74 -11.76 -2.91
C PHE A 95 0.99 -10.31 -2.52
N MET A 96 1.36 -10.13 -1.27
CA MET A 96 1.95 -8.92 -0.72
C MET A 96 3.43 -9.19 -0.46
N VAL A 97 4.31 -8.40 -1.04
CA VAL A 97 5.77 -8.57 -0.97
C VAL A 97 6.40 -7.30 -0.42
N GLN A 98 7.44 -7.42 0.39
CA GLN A 98 8.18 -6.28 0.91
C GLN A 98 9.68 -6.50 0.90
N VAL A 99 10.43 -5.41 0.74
CA VAL A 99 11.89 -5.41 0.84
C VAL A 99 12.34 -4.32 1.81
N PRO A 100 13.02 -4.66 2.89
CA PRO A 100 13.63 -3.70 3.81
C PRO A 100 14.68 -2.82 3.12
N LYS A 101 14.99 -1.67 3.72
CA LYS A 101 16.06 -0.77 3.24
C LYS A 101 17.37 -1.53 2.99
N ARG A 102 18.07 -1.12 1.94
CA ARG A 102 19.44 -1.57 1.59
C ARG A 102 19.57 -3.06 1.24
N LEU A 103 18.49 -3.83 1.15
CA LEU A 103 18.53 -5.14 0.54
C LEU A 103 18.39 -5.01 -0.97
N VAL A 104 19.30 -5.63 -1.70
CA VAL A 104 19.27 -5.63 -3.15
C VAL A 104 18.15 -6.55 -3.64
N TYR A 105 17.38 -6.08 -4.61
CA TYR A 105 16.30 -6.86 -5.22
C TYR A 105 16.18 -6.61 -6.72
N SER A 106 15.55 -7.53 -7.39
CA SER A 106 15.07 -7.38 -8.78
C SER A 106 13.76 -8.11 -8.98
N LEU A 107 13.01 -7.66 -9.98
CA LEU A 107 11.74 -8.24 -10.39
C LEU A 107 11.82 -8.70 -11.83
N GLU A 108 11.16 -9.81 -12.15
CA GLU A 108 10.99 -10.33 -13.51
C GLU A 108 9.55 -10.74 -13.71
N THR A 109 8.89 -10.22 -14.73
CA THR A 109 7.59 -10.74 -15.15
C THR A 109 7.80 -12.10 -15.80
N VAL A 110 7.21 -13.15 -15.23
CA VAL A 110 7.29 -14.51 -15.74
C VAL A 110 5.94 -14.96 -16.31
N GLY A 111 5.96 -16.03 -17.12
CA GLY A 111 4.78 -16.48 -17.84
C GLY A 111 4.59 -15.78 -19.19
N ASP A 112 3.42 -15.89 -19.78
CA ASP A 112 3.12 -15.53 -21.16
C ASP A 112 2.37 -14.19 -21.31
N ARG A 113 2.07 -13.52 -20.21
CA ARG A 113 1.32 -12.28 -20.17
C ARG A 113 1.98 -11.22 -19.27
N PRO A 114 1.66 -9.92 -19.46
CA PRO A 114 2.14 -8.87 -18.57
C PRO A 114 1.75 -9.12 -17.12
N SER A 115 2.54 -8.61 -16.20
CA SER A 115 2.20 -8.52 -14.79
C SER A 115 1.72 -7.12 -14.43
N LEU A 116 0.84 -7.06 -13.43
CA LEU A 116 0.37 -5.82 -12.83
C LEU A 116 0.57 -5.87 -11.32
N ARG A 117 1.15 -4.81 -10.78
CA ARG A 117 1.33 -4.63 -9.34
C ARG A 117 1.02 -3.22 -8.89
N PHE A 118 0.62 -3.07 -7.65
CA PHE A 118 0.62 -1.81 -6.93
C PHE A 118 1.90 -1.74 -6.09
N GLU A 119 2.69 -0.70 -6.27
CA GLU A 119 3.96 -0.48 -5.56
C GLU A 119 3.80 0.72 -4.63
N VAL A 120 4.29 0.60 -3.39
CA VAL A 120 4.31 1.69 -2.43
C VAL A 120 5.71 1.92 -1.89
N THR A 121 6.13 3.17 -1.97
CA THR A 121 7.42 3.65 -1.46
C THR A 121 7.22 4.93 -0.64
N ASN A 122 8.29 5.40 -0.03
CA ASN A 122 8.33 6.78 0.48
C ASN A 122 8.50 7.76 -0.69
N PRO A 123 7.85 8.93 -0.67
CA PRO A 123 7.97 9.94 -1.73
C PRO A 123 9.40 10.49 -1.91
N GLN A 124 10.24 10.35 -0.90
CA GLN A 124 11.65 10.74 -0.95
C GLN A 124 12.60 9.56 -1.19
N ALA A 125 12.06 8.36 -1.43
CA ALA A 125 12.86 7.17 -1.65
C ALA A 125 13.60 7.27 -2.99
N HIS A 126 14.93 7.23 -2.93
CA HIS A 126 15.77 7.14 -4.11
C HIS A 126 16.14 5.69 -4.37
N VAL A 127 15.98 5.27 -5.63
CA VAL A 127 16.48 3.99 -6.11
C VAL A 127 17.99 4.08 -6.31
N MET A 128 18.71 3.16 -5.70
CA MET A 128 20.17 3.00 -5.85
C MET A 128 20.47 1.65 -6.49
N TYR A 129 21.63 1.56 -7.13
CA TYR A 129 22.07 0.38 -7.87
C TYR A 129 23.39 -0.11 -7.32
N PRO A 130 23.61 -1.45 -7.24
CA PRO A 130 24.93 -2.01 -7.00
C PRO A 130 25.97 -1.46 -7.98
N ALA A 131 27.24 -1.36 -7.57
CA ALA A 131 28.29 -0.76 -8.39
C ALA A 131 28.59 -1.51 -9.69
N ASP A 132 28.19 -2.78 -9.78
CA ASP A 132 28.28 -3.67 -10.93
C ASP A 132 26.99 -3.74 -11.77
N GLU A 133 25.99 -2.90 -11.44
CA GLU A 133 24.73 -2.81 -12.18
C GLU A 133 24.69 -1.57 -13.05
N THR A 134 23.85 -1.60 -14.09
CA THR A 134 23.58 -0.43 -14.94
C THR A 134 22.29 0.26 -14.47
N PRO A 135 22.36 1.50 -13.99
CA PRO A 135 21.18 2.25 -13.61
C PRO A 135 20.18 2.42 -14.75
N THR A 136 18.89 2.32 -14.45
CA THR A 136 17.86 2.76 -15.40
C THR A 136 17.95 4.28 -15.54
N PRO A 137 18.13 4.82 -16.75
CA PRO A 137 18.19 6.26 -16.95
C PRO A 137 16.88 6.94 -16.49
N VAL A 138 17.04 8.02 -15.71
CA VAL A 138 15.92 8.89 -15.29
C VAL A 138 16.23 10.31 -15.77
N PRO A 139 15.32 10.99 -16.47
CA PRO A 139 15.56 12.35 -16.93
C PRO A 139 15.98 13.28 -15.77
N GLY A 140 17.06 14.03 -15.97
CA GLY A 140 17.56 14.97 -14.97
C GLY A 140 18.39 14.35 -13.83
N VAL A 141 18.52 13.02 -13.77
CA VAL A 141 19.33 12.32 -12.75
C VAL A 141 20.67 11.89 -13.36
N LYS A 142 21.76 12.32 -12.73
CA LYS A 142 23.11 11.84 -13.01
C LYS A 142 23.53 10.82 -11.97
N TYR A 143 23.90 9.63 -12.41
CA TYR A 143 24.41 8.58 -11.53
C TYR A 143 25.93 8.64 -11.41
N GLU A 144 26.42 8.58 -10.18
CA GLU A 144 27.86 8.49 -9.87
C GLU A 144 28.11 7.35 -8.89
N LYS A 145 29.28 6.71 -8.99
CA LYS A 145 29.65 5.68 -8.02
C LYS A 145 30.04 6.35 -6.71
N ALA A 146 29.30 6.00 -5.65
CA ALA A 146 29.47 6.56 -4.32
C ALA A 146 29.62 5.45 -3.28
N ARG A 147 30.17 5.77 -2.12
CA ARG A 147 30.17 4.90 -0.95
C ARG A 147 28.99 5.24 -0.06
N VAL A 148 28.25 4.23 0.35
CA VAL A 148 27.12 4.38 1.27
C VAL A 148 27.36 3.60 2.55
N ALA A 149 26.78 4.06 3.66
CA ALA A 149 26.77 3.31 4.92
C ALA A 149 25.90 2.04 4.76
N VAL A 150 26.34 0.92 5.31
CA VAL A 150 25.83 -0.41 4.91
C VAL A 150 25.04 -1.11 6.00
N ALA A 151 24.43 -0.41 6.96
CA ALA A 151 23.49 -1.08 7.86
C ALA A 151 22.23 -1.47 7.09
N LYS A 152 22.07 -2.75 6.79
CA LYS A 152 20.91 -3.28 6.06
C LYS A 152 19.74 -3.47 7.00
N GLY A 153 18.53 -3.31 6.50
CA GLY A 153 17.35 -3.82 7.15
C GLY A 153 17.31 -5.34 7.11
N SER A 154 16.46 -5.92 7.93
CA SER A 154 16.30 -7.38 8.02
C SER A 154 14.83 -7.75 8.05
N TYR A 155 14.55 -9.00 7.73
CA TYR A 155 13.26 -9.62 8.02
C TYR A 155 13.22 -10.13 9.45
N ASP A 156 12.02 -10.13 10.03
CA ASP A 156 11.73 -10.67 11.34
C ASP A 156 10.33 -11.30 11.35
N ASP A 157 9.87 -11.79 12.48
CA ASP A 157 8.54 -12.40 12.60
C ASP A 157 7.38 -11.44 12.28
N ALA A 158 7.64 -10.14 12.29
CA ALA A 158 6.69 -9.09 11.97
C ALA A 158 6.73 -8.64 10.52
N ASN A 159 7.87 -8.80 9.89
CA ASN A 159 8.18 -8.26 8.58
C ASN A 159 8.76 -9.37 7.71
N VAL A 160 7.91 -10.29 7.30
CA VAL A 160 8.29 -11.42 6.43
C VAL A 160 8.47 -10.94 4.98
N PRO A 161 9.23 -11.66 4.13
CA PRO A 161 9.45 -11.28 2.73
C PRO A 161 8.15 -11.16 1.94
N TYR A 162 7.20 -12.05 2.18
CA TYR A 162 5.89 -12.01 1.52
C TYR A 162 4.81 -12.70 2.36
N ILE A 163 3.56 -12.33 2.06
CA ILE A 163 2.34 -13.02 2.48
C ILE A 163 1.57 -13.37 1.21
N ASP A 164 1.23 -14.65 1.05
CA ASP A 164 0.20 -15.06 0.10
C ASP A 164 -1.16 -14.92 0.77
N TYR A 165 -1.93 -13.92 0.36
CA TYR A 165 -3.24 -13.65 0.94
C TYR A 165 -4.18 -14.85 0.82
N ASN A 166 -4.16 -15.56 -0.30
CA ASN A 166 -5.04 -16.71 -0.50
C ASN A 166 -4.74 -17.86 0.48
N LEU A 167 -3.46 -18.12 0.75
CA LEU A 167 -3.06 -19.11 1.77
C LEU A 167 -3.38 -18.60 3.18
N THR A 168 -3.28 -17.31 3.42
CA THR A 168 -3.61 -16.71 4.71
C THR A 168 -5.08 -16.86 5.05
N ILE A 169 -5.99 -16.57 4.11
CA ILE A 169 -7.43 -16.75 4.31
C ILE A 169 -7.84 -18.23 4.39
N ALA A 170 -7.12 -19.11 3.73
CA ALA A 170 -7.32 -20.56 3.85
C ALA A 170 -6.79 -21.12 5.18
N GLY A 171 -6.12 -20.29 6.00
CA GLY A 171 -5.55 -20.70 7.29
C GLY A 171 -4.29 -21.58 7.17
N THR A 172 -3.74 -21.70 5.96
CA THR A 172 -2.53 -22.51 5.68
C THR A 172 -1.24 -21.73 5.89
N GLN A 173 -1.28 -20.42 5.76
CA GLN A 173 -0.18 -19.52 6.12
C GLN A 173 -0.60 -18.67 7.32
N LYS A 174 -0.01 -18.96 8.48
CA LYS A 174 -0.21 -18.14 9.68
C LYS A 174 1.03 -17.28 9.85
N PRO A 175 0.91 -15.96 9.75
CA PRO A 175 1.99 -15.08 10.20
C PRO A 175 2.31 -15.40 11.67
N LYS A 176 3.57 -15.45 12.02
CA LYS A 176 4.00 -15.71 13.41
C LYS A 176 3.55 -14.62 14.38
N ARG A 177 3.20 -13.47 13.85
CA ARG A 177 2.64 -12.30 14.53
C ARG A 177 1.19 -12.06 14.13
N ASN A 178 0.65 -10.94 14.56
CA ASN A 178 -0.73 -10.54 14.30
C ASN A 178 -1.14 -10.80 12.84
N PRO A 179 -2.09 -11.72 12.59
CA PRO A 179 -2.50 -12.09 11.24
C PRO A 179 -3.20 -10.96 10.47
N THR A 180 -3.50 -9.86 11.15
CA THR A 180 -4.11 -8.67 10.55
C THR A 180 -3.11 -7.62 10.11
N GLN A 181 -1.80 -7.89 10.18
CA GLN A 181 -0.76 -6.96 9.75
C GLN A 181 0.12 -7.57 8.67
N PHE A 182 0.31 -6.83 7.59
CA PHE A 182 1.31 -7.14 6.57
C PHE A 182 2.66 -6.48 6.92
N ILE A 183 2.64 -5.21 7.25
CA ILE A 183 3.80 -4.50 7.77
C ILE A 183 3.49 -4.12 9.21
N GLY A 184 4.22 -4.70 10.13
CA GLY A 184 4.12 -4.39 11.54
C GLY A 184 4.97 -3.19 11.92
N ASP A 185 4.79 -2.77 13.17
CA ASP A 185 5.62 -1.74 13.79
C ASP A 185 7.08 -2.20 13.73
N ALA A 186 7.88 -1.50 12.96
CA ALA A 186 9.20 -1.98 12.65
C ALA A 186 10.19 -1.60 13.74
N HIS A 187 10.98 -2.57 14.17
CA HIS A 187 12.21 -2.32 14.91
C HIS A 187 13.20 -1.38 14.18
N ASP A 188 12.96 -1.16 12.90
CA ASP A 188 13.61 -0.14 12.07
C ASP A 188 13.10 1.29 12.33
N GLY A 189 12.57 1.54 13.49
CA GLY A 189 11.81 2.72 13.95
C GLY A 189 12.28 4.12 13.62
N ARG A 190 13.38 4.28 12.92
CA ARG A 190 13.83 5.60 12.42
C ARG A 190 13.46 5.86 10.95
N TYR A 191 13.00 4.85 10.19
CA TYR A 191 12.89 4.95 8.73
C TYR A 191 11.63 4.28 8.17
N VAL A 192 10.63 4.03 9.02
CA VAL A 192 9.36 3.47 8.56
C VAL A 192 8.46 4.59 8.08
N ASN A 193 8.64 4.96 6.85
CA ASN A 193 7.83 6.02 6.27
C ASN A 193 6.49 5.51 5.71
N VAL A 194 6.30 4.22 5.67
CA VAL A 194 5.07 3.61 5.18
C VAL A 194 4.18 3.14 6.33
N GLY A 195 4.54 3.46 7.57
CA GLY A 195 3.72 3.15 8.73
C GLY A 195 3.36 1.67 8.86
N ILE A 196 2.18 1.44 9.39
CA ILE A 196 1.59 0.11 9.55
C ILE A 196 0.67 -0.16 8.36
N VAL A 197 0.75 -1.37 7.79
CA VAL A 197 -0.22 -1.85 6.80
C VAL A 197 -1.04 -2.97 7.42
N ASN A 198 -2.29 -2.64 7.74
CA ASN A 198 -3.23 -3.58 8.33
C ASN A 198 -4.07 -4.28 7.27
N ILE A 199 -4.29 -5.58 7.46
CA ILE A 199 -5.21 -6.39 6.66
C ILE A 199 -6.54 -6.43 7.43
N ILE A 200 -7.54 -5.71 6.95
CA ILE A 200 -8.86 -5.62 7.58
C ILE A 200 -9.85 -6.40 6.74
N ARG A 201 -10.24 -7.58 7.24
CA ARG A 201 -11.18 -8.50 6.59
C ARG A 201 -12.45 -8.63 7.41
N GLY A 202 -13.60 -8.59 6.75
CA GLY A 202 -14.88 -8.75 7.40
C GLY A 202 -15.99 -9.25 6.49
N ASP A 203 -17.05 -9.74 7.11
CA ASP A 203 -18.28 -10.13 6.44
C ASP A 203 -19.29 -8.97 6.60
N PRO A 204 -19.77 -8.39 5.49
CA PRO A 204 -20.79 -7.34 5.55
C PRO A 204 -22.04 -7.73 6.33
N LYS A 205 -22.40 -9.01 6.35
CA LYS A 205 -23.60 -9.52 7.04
C LYS A 205 -23.49 -9.47 8.56
N THR A 206 -22.27 -9.52 9.10
CA THR A 206 -22.03 -9.49 10.55
C THR A 206 -21.57 -8.12 11.04
N GLN A 207 -21.31 -7.20 10.13
CA GLN A 207 -20.91 -5.85 10.48
C GLN A 207 -22.08 -5.05 11.05
N LYS A 208 -21.83 -4.33 12.14
CA LYS A 208 -22.86 -3.45 12.72
C LYS A 208 -23.26 -2.35 11.73
N PRO A 209 -24.55 -2.01 11.62
CA PRO A 209 -24.99 -0.86 10.84
C PRO A 209 -24.28 0.43 11.28
N ALA A 210 -24.07 1.34 10.34
CA ALA A 210 -23.62 2.69 10.69
C ALA A 210 -24.68 3.38 11.57
N GLN A 211 -24.24 4.09 12.58
CA GLN A 211 -25.14 4.88 13.40
C GLN A 211 -25.47 6.20 12.68
N PRO A 212 -26.68 6.74 12.86
CA PRO A 212 -26.99 8.08 12.39
C PRO A 212 -25.96 9.09 12.93
N GLY A 213 -25.42 9.95 12.06
CA GLY A 213 -24.38 10.92 12.42
C GLY A 213 -22.95 10.37 12.49
N ASP A 214 -22.77 9.05 12.35
CA ASP A 214 -21.45 8.44 12.32
C ASP A 214 -20.66 8.92 11.10
N ARG A 215 -19.68 9.78 11.33
CA ARG A 215 -18.76 10.29 10.31
C ARG A 215 -17.41 9.56 10.32
N GLY A 216 -17.27 8.53 11.18
CA GLY A 216 -16.02 7.82 11.35
C GLY A 216 -15.03 8.60 12.20
N HIS A 217 -13.80 8.65 11.73
CA HIS A 217 -12.67 9.29 12.40
C HIS A 217 -11.81 10.06 11.41
N TYR A 218 -10.79 10.75 11.92
CA TYR A 218 -9.74 11.38 11.13
C TYR A 218 -8.38 11.27 11.83
N HIS A 219 -7.31 11.50 11.09
CA HIS A 219 -5.95 11.60 11.59
C HIS A 219 -5.47 13.03 11.55
N LEU A 220 -4.81 13.50 12.62
CA LEU A 220 -4.36 14.89 12.72
C LEU A 220 -3.20 15.24 11.79
N THR A 221 -2.25 14.32 11.66
CA THR A 221 -0.95 14.64 11.06
C THR A 221 -0.66 13.90 9.75
N GLY A 222 -1.37 12.83 9.47
CA GLY A 222 -1.12 12.02 8.29
C GLY A 222 -2.37 11.65 7.52
N PRO A 223 -2.23 11.38 6.23
CA PRO A 223 -3.27 10.79 5.41
C PRO A 223 -3.44 9.31 5.75
N GLU A 224 -4.53 8.73 5.25
CA GLU A 224 -4.73 7.29 5.17
C GLU A 224 -5.10 6.90 3.75
N ALA A 225 -4.61 5.75 3.31
CA ALA A 225 -5.00 5.15 2.05
C ALA A 225 -5.46 3.72 2.25
N TRP A 226 -6.31 3.25 1.35
CA TRP A 226 -6.77 1.87 1.35
C TRP A 226 -6.60 1.27 -0.03
N PHE A 227 -6.14 0.04 -0.05
CA PHE A 227 -6.15 -0.82 -1.22
C PHE A 227 -7.19 -1.91 -1.00
N VAL A 228 -8.16 -2.03 -1.89
CA VAL A 228 -9.18 -3.08 -1.80
C VAL A 228 -8.61 -4.39 -2.34
N LEU A 229 -8.34 -5.33 -1.42
CA LEU A 229 -7.70 -6.61 -1.76
C LEU A 229 -8.71 -7.68 -2.20
N GLU A 230 -9.93 -7.65 -1.64
CA GLU A 230 -11.02 -8.59 -1.92
C GLU A 230 -12.38 -7.91 -1.76
N GLY A 231 -13.33 -8.28 -2.60
CA GLY A 231 -14.74 -7.85 -2.48
C GLY A 231 -14.93 -6.34 -2.65
N GLN A 232 -15.83 -5.78 -1.85
CA GLN A 232 -16.22 -4.38 -1.93
C GLN A 232 -16.22 -3.71 -0.55
N ASN A 233 -15.80 -2.46 -0.52
CA ASN A 233 -15.88 -1.62 0.66
C ASN A 233 -16.54 -0.29 0.30
N GLU A 234 -17.45 0.15 1.13
CA GLU A 234 -18.04 1.49 1.08
C GLU A 234 -17.18 2.45 1.87
N PHE A 235 -17.04 3.65 1.37
CA PHE A 235 -16.27 4.71 2.01
C PHE A 235 -17.08 6.00 2.09
N LEU A 236 -17.06 6.61 3.27
CA LEU A 236 -17.29 8.02 3.47
C LEU A 236 -15.93 8.72 3.56
N VAL A 237 -15.69 9.76 2.76
CA VAL A 237 -14.45 10.55 2.80
C VAL A 237 -14.80 12.03 2.74
N GLY A 238 -14.56 12.74 3.81
CA GLY A 238 -14.90 14.16 3.95
C GLY A 238 -16.39 14.43 3.71
N ASP A 239 -16.66 15.42 2.87
CA ASP A 239 -18.02 15.83 2.50
C ASP A 239 -18.49 15.20 1.18
N LEU A 240 -17.74 14.25 0.64
CA LEU A 240 -18.12 13.56 -0.58
C LEU A 240 -19.31 12.61 -0.35
N PRO A 241 -20.16 12.38 -1.35
CA PRO A 241 -21.12 11.30 -1.30
C PRO A 241 -20.41 9.95 -1.02
N GLU A 242 -21.06 9.08 -0.27
CA GLU A 242 -20.57 7.72 -0.07
C GLU A 242 -20.40 7.00 -1.39
N PHE A 243 -19.33 6.23 -1.51
CA PHE A 243 -19.04 5.47 -2.71
C PHE A 243 -18.51 4.08 -2.37
N VAL A 244 -18.63 3.16 -3.31
CA VAL A 244 -18.15 1.78 -3.18
C VAL A 244 -16.90 1.61 -4.02
N ALA A 245 -15.84 1.14 -3.37
CA ALA A 245 -14.60 0.71 -4.00
C ALA A 245 -14.55 -0.82 -4.10
N SER A 246 -14.05 -1.32 -5.21
CA SER A 246 -13.97 -2.74 -5.55
C SER A 246 -12.52 -3.22 -5.57
N GLN A 247 -12.34 -4.52 -5.68
CA GLN A 247 -11.02 -5.15 -5.72
C GLN A 247 -10.07 -4.46 -6.70
N GLY A 248 -8.92 -4.08 -6.21
CA GLY A 248 -7.89 -3.35 -6.95
C GLY A 248 -8.03 -1.84 -6.92
N ASP A 249 -9.10 -1.28 -6.38
CA ASP A 249 -9.26 0.17 -6.26
C ASP A 249 -8.40 0.72 -5.11
N ILE A 250 -8.04 1.99 -5.25
CA ILE A 250 -7.37 2.78 -4.22
C ILE A 250 -8.34 3.86 -3.71
N VAL A 251 -8.41 3.98 -2.39
CA VAL A 251 -9.10 5.09 -1.72
C VAL A 251 -8.06 5.86 -0.91
N TYR A 252 -8.21 7.18 -0.85
CA TYR A 252 -7.29 8.06 -0.15
C TYR A 252 -8.05 9.15 0.60
N ALA A 253 -7.67 9.38 1.84
CA ALA A 253 -8.14 10.49 2.66
C ALA A 253 -6.94 11.34 3.10
N PRO A 254 -6.89 12.64 2.76
CA PRO A 254 -5.89 13.56 3.29
C PRO A 254 -5.92 13.62 4.82
N ALA A 255 -4.83 14.08 5.44
CA ALA A 255 -4.83 14.38 6.87
C ALA A 255 -6.01 15.28 7.24
N GLN A 256 -6.54 15.13 8.44
CA GLN A 256 -7.68 15.91 8.96
C GLN A 256 -8.97 15.77 8.14
N THR A 257 -9.11 14.71 7.36
CA THR A 257 -10.32 14.42 6.59
C THR A 257 -11.07 13.27 7.23
N TRP A 258 -12.33 13.49 7.59
CA TRP A 258 -13.21 12.45 8.10
C TRP A 258 -13.30 11.30 7.12
N HIS A 259 -13.22 10.07 7.62
CA HIS A 259 -13.41 8.89 6.80
C HIS A 259 -14.00 7.74 7.60
N ARG A 260 -14.74 6.90 6.89
CA ARG A 260 -15.38 5.70 7.45
C ARG A 260 -15.40 4.61 6.40
N PRO A 261 -14.53 3.61 6.48
CA PRO A 261 -14.60 2.44 5.64
C PRO A 261 -15.55 1.38 6.22
N ARG A 262 -16.34 0.73 5.37
CA ARG A 262 -17.25 -0.36 5.74
C ARG A 262 -17.18 -1.49 4.72
N HIS A 263 -17.32 -2.74 5.18
CA HIS A 263 -17.47 -3.87 4.28
C HIS A 263 -18.89 -3.88 3.70
N VAL A 264 -19.02 -4.11 2.39
CA VAL A 264 -20.31 -4.17 1.70
C VAL A 264 -20.33 -5.31 0.67
N GLY A 265 -21.49 -5.56 0.08
CA GLY A 265 -21.68 -6.62 -0.92
C GLY A 265 -22.10 -7.95 -0.32
N ASN A 266 -22.03 -9.02 -1.12
CA ASN A 266 -22.58 -10.32 -0.77
C ASN A 266 -21.53 -11.34 -0.27
N GLY A 267 -20.28 -10.99 -0.23
CA GLY A 267 -19.17 -11.85 0.17
C GLY A 267 -18.23 -11.16 1.13
N MET A 268 -17.21 -11.87 1.57
CA MET A 268 -16.15 -11.30 2.37
C MET A 268 -15.50 -10.12 1.63
N ALA A 269 -15.14 -9.11 2.37
CA ALA A 269 -14.40 -7.96 1.85
C ALA A 269 -13.13 -7.74 2.67
N THR A 270 -12.06 -7.35 1.98
CA THR A 270 -10.76 -7.11 2.61
C THR A 270 -10.13 -5.86 2.02
N ARG A 271 -9.64 -4.99 2.88
CA ARG A 271 -8.81 -3.84 2.51
C ARG A 271 -7.49 -3.86 3.25
N LEU A 272 -6.47 -3.34 2.63
CA LEU A 272 -5.25 -2.93 3.30
C LEU A 272 -5.46 -1.48 3.76
N ALA A 273 -5.30 -1.23 5.04
CA ALA A 273 -5.27 0.13 5.58
C ALA A 273 -3.81 0.55 5.72
N ILE A 274 -3.45 1.60 5.01
CA ILE A 274 -2.09 2.14 4.92
C ILE A 274 -2.08 3.45 5.70
N VAL A 275 -1.55 3.41 6.90
CA VAL A 275 -1.55 4.54 7.83
C VAL A 275 -0.13 5.01 8.04
N GLY A 276 0.08 6.31 8.06
CA GLY A 276 1.36 6.89 8.46
C GLY A 276 1.71 6.54 9.91
N TYR A 277 2.99 6.63 10.24
CA TYR A 277 3.49 6.32 11.58
C TYR A 277 2.82 7.17 12.67
N ALA A 278 2.45 6.52 13.79
CA ALA A 278 1.92 7.16 15.00
C ALA A 278 0.65 8.03 14.81
N ASN A 279 -0.18 7.71 13.84
CA ASN A 279 -1.45 8.43 13.67
C ASN A 279 -2.48 7.98 14.71
N SER A 280 -2.86 8.91 15.59
CA SER A 280 -3.99 8.72 16.50
C SER A 280 -5.30 8.86 15.75
N HIS A 281 -6.25 7.98 16.04
CA HIS A 281 -7.62 8.13 15.57
C HIS A 281 -8.34 9.16 16.44
N VAL A 282 -8.90 10.18 15.83
CA VAL A 282 -9.75 11.16 16.48
C VAL A 282 -11.18 10.94 16.02
N TYR A 283 -12.01 10.52 16.95
CA TYR A 283 -13.38 10.13 16.67
C TYR A 283 -14.36 11.29 16.84
N SER A 284 -15.50 11.23 16.15
CA SER A 284 -16.59 12.16 16.38
C SER A 284 -17.08 12.09 17.82
N ALA A 285 -17.37 13.26 18.42
CA ALA A 285 -17.99 13.35 19.74
C ALA A 285 -19.46 12.91 19.74
N GLU A 286 -20.09 12.73 18.58
CA GLU A 286 -21.53 12.48 18.42
C GLU A 286 -21.90 11.01 18.32
N GLY A 287 -21.03 10.10 18.69
CA GLY A 287 -21.44 8.70 18.71
C GLY A 287 -20.36 7.67 18.56
N PRO A 288 -20.71 6.41 18.73
CA PRO A 288 -19.77 5.32 18.59
C PRO A 288 -19.30 5.28 17.14
N THR A 289 -18.01 5.38 17.00
CA THR A 289 -17.37 5.06 15.75
C THR A 289 -17.60 3.60 15.48
N GLY A 290 -18.28 3.25 14.45
CA GLY A 290 -18.64 1.86 14.17
C GLY A 290 -17.44 0.97 13.83
N GLN A 291 -16.49 0.83 14.76
CA GLN A 291 -15.44 -0.17 14.70
C GLN A 291 -15.87 -1.44 15.41
#